data_2f8ab7e144ca4b3fb6925326a817ef73
#
_entry.id   2f8ab7e144ca4b3fb6925326a817ef73
#
_cell.length_a   1.000
_cell.length_b   1.000
_cell.length_c   1.000
_cell.angle_alpha   90.00
_cell.angle_beta   90.00
_cell.angle_gamma   90.00
#
_symmetry.space_group_name_H-M   'P 1'
#
loop_
_entity.id
_entity.type
_entity.pdbx_description
1 polymer ?
#
loop_
_entity_poly.entity_id
_entity_poly.type
_entity_poly.pdbx_seq_one_letter_code
_entity_poly.pdbx_strand_id
1 'polypeptide(L)'
;IIDNLTNFRIRQNREFFNVAPQKALEILKEIALTIDDAVVTEYDNNQPVCSDNPISMPIQKCTNHGKDYTKYSLNGVGSYGKGRLALEVIRVYVGSNHVNYNELVELLPNRLIKTVDEVNRWKSQTSDTHKRWFEKDILISNDGVKFVVSSQHGKGNIGKIFELADKLGYEIKELK
;
A
#
# COMPACT_ATOMS: atom_id res chain seq x y z
N ILE A 1 14.49 -10.60 -16.99
CA ILE A 1 14.46 -9.10 -17.01
C ILE A 1 15.68 -8.52 -16.27
N ILE A 2 16.11 -9.14 -15.17
CA ILE A 2 17.29 -8.69 -14.39
C ILE A 2 18.60 -8.92 -15.17
N ASP A 3 18.65 -9.89 -16.06
CA ASP A 3 19.84 -10.24 -16.83
C ASP A 3 20.33 -9.13 -17.78
N ASN A 4 19.43 -8.29 -18.29
CA ASN A 4 19.78 -7.21 -19.22
C ASN A 4 20.61 -6.08 -18.57
N LEU A 5 20.55 -5.89 -17.25
CA LEU A 5 21.33 -4.88 -16.53
C LEU A 5 22.58 -5.43 -15.84
N THR A 6 22.75 -6.74 -15.78
CA THR A 6 23.87 -7.40 -15.07
C THR A 6 25.22 -6.97 -15.62
N ASN A 7 25.32 -6.78 -16.95
CA ASN A 7 26.57 -6.37 -17.63
C ASN A 7 26.99 -4.92 -17.31
N PHE A 8 26.08 -4.10 -16.80
CA PHE A 8 26.35 -2.70 -16.44
C PHE A 8 26.58 -2.49 -14.95
N ARG A 9 26.56 -3.57 -14.15
CA ARG A 9 26.64 -3.49 -12.70
C ARG A 9 28.06 -3.18 -12.24
N ILE A 10 28.26 -2.08 -11.53
CA ILE A 10 29.58 -1.65 -11.02
C ILE A 10 30.00 -2.47 -9.79
N ARG A 11 29.08 -2.88 -8.93
CA ARG A 11 29.34 -3.67 -7.72
C ARG A 11 28.24 -4.71 -7.51
N GLN A 12 28.64 -5.94 -7.17
CA GLN A 12 27.70 -7.06 -7.00
C GLN A 12 26.68 -6.86 -5.86
N ASN A 13 27.03 -6.08 -4.85
CA ASN A 13 26.21 -5.90 -3.64
C ASN A 13 25.48 -4.55 -3.58
N ARG A 14 25.49 -3.74 -4.66
CA ARG A 14 24.81 -2.45 -4.72
C ARG A 14 24.18 -2.27 -6.09
N GLU A 15 23.03 -1.60 -6.12
CA GLU A 15 22.27 -1.33 -7.34
C GLU A 15 22.79 -0.08 -8.09
N PHE A 16 24.13 -0.03 -8.33
CA PHE A 16 24.75 1.01 -9.13
C PHE A 16 25.16 0.46 -10.49
N PHE A 17 24.69 1.05 -11.55
CA PHE A 17 24.92 0.64 -12.92
C PHE A 17 25.69 1.73 -13.67
N ASN A 18 26.72 1.33 -14.45
CA ASN A 18 27.41 2.23 -15.36
C ASN A 18 26.70 2.20 -16.71
N VAL A 19 25.59 2.89 -16.80
CA VAL A 19 24.80 3.03 -18.02
C VAL A 19 24.47 4.48 -18.24
N ALA A 20 24.53 4.94 -19.49
CA ALA A 20 24.14 6.31 -19.83
C ALA A 20 22.67 6.53 -19.49
N PRO A 21 22.28 7.70 -18.95
CA PRO A 21 20.91 7.96 -18.51
C PRO A 21 19.86 7.69 -19.58
N GLN A 22 20.12 8.03 -20.84
CA GLN A 22 19.22 7.78 -21.96
C GLN A 22 19.02 6.29 -22.20
N LYS A 23 20.08 5.47 -22.10
CA LYS A 23 20.01 4.03 -22.26
C LYS A 23 19.28 3.36 -21.09
N ALA A 24 19.48 3.87 -19.87
CA ALA A 24 18.72 3.42 -18.70
C ALA A 24 17.23 3.67 -18.87
N LEU A 25 16.85 4.84 -19.37
CA LEU A 25 15.47 5.21 -19.64
C LEU A 25 14.82 4.31 -20.69
N GLU A 26 15.52 4.01 -21.81
CA GLU A 26 15.04 3.09 -22.84
C GLU A 26 14.72 1.72 -22.23
N ILE A 27 15.67 1.16 -21.46
CA ILE A 27 15.50 -0.15 -20.79
C ILE A 27 14.30 -0.12 -19.83
N LEU A 28 14.14 0.96 -19.06
CA LEU A 28 13.00 1.10 -18.14
C LEU A 28 11.69 1.20 -18.90
N LYS A 29 11.64 1.90 -20.04
CA LYS A 29 10.44 1.96 -20.91
C LYS A 29 10.10 0.59 -21.48
N GLU A 30 11.09 -0.18 -21.96
CA GLU A 30 10.88 -1.56 -22.43
C GLU A 30 10.34 -2.48 -21.33
N ILE A 31 10.89 -2.37 -20.12
CA ILE A 31 10.40 -3.14 -18.95
C ILE A 31 8.96 -2.73 -18.60
N ALA A 32 8.65 -1.43 -18.62
CA ALA A 32 7.31 -0.94 -18.32
C ALA A 32 6.25 -1.45 -19.30
N LEU A 33 6.61 -1.66 -20.58
CA LEU A 33 5.71 -2.25 -21.59
C LEU A 33 5.37 -3.73 -21.30
N THR A 34 6.18 -4.43 -20.50
CA THR A 34 5.96 -5.85 -20.15
C THR A 34 5.23 -6.03 -18.82
N ILE A 35 4.99 -4.95 -18.09
CA ILE A 35 4.35 -4.96 -16.76
C ILE A 35 3.05 -4.15 -16.86
N ASP A 36 1.92 -4.78 -16.61
CA ASP A 36 0.63 -4.10 -16.56
C ASP A 36 0.67 -2.98 -15.49
N ASP A 37 0.15 -1.80 -15.85
CA ASP A 37 0.09 -0.61 -14.99
C ASP A 37 1.45 0.01 -14.61
N ALA A 38 2.56 -0.36 -15.24
CA ALA A 38 3.84 0.29 -14.99
C ALA A 38 3.92 1.64 -15.72
N VAL A 39 4.37 2.68 -15.00
CA VAL A 39 4.59 4.02 -15.54
C VAL A 39 6.03 4.45 -15.29
N VAL A 40 6.72 4.88 -16.34
CA VAL A 40 8.06 5.48 -16.25
C VAL A 40 7.92 7.00 -16.23
N THR A 41 8.39 7.64 -15.16
CA THR A 41 8.38 9.09 -15.01
C THR A 41 9.82 9.61 -15.06
N GLU A 42 10.09 10.52 -16.00
CA GLU A 42 11.36 11.26 -16.08
C GLU A 42 11.32 12.47 -15.15
N TYR A 43 12.44 12.76 -14.51
CA TYR A 43 12.62 13.95 -13.70
C TYR A 43 13.80 14.78 -14.21
N ASP A 44 13.61 16.08 -14.39
CA ASP A 44 14.67 17.06 -14.55
C ASP A 44 14.61 18.06 -13.41
N ASN A 45 15.74 18.29 -12.74
CA ASN A 45 15.82 19.17 -11.56
C ASN A 45 14.76 18.91 -10.49
N ASN A 46 14.46 17.63 -10.21
CA ASN A 46 13.39 17.16 -9.31
C ASN A 46 11.95 17.56 -9.75
N GLN A 47 11.77 17.96 -11.01
CA GLN A 47 10.46 18.16 -11.61
C GLN A 47 10.16 17.06 -12.64
N PRO A 48 8.94 16.51 -12.66
CA PRO A 48 8.58 15.53 -13.67
C PRO A 48 8.56 16.18 -15.06
N VAL A 49 9.27 15.58 -16.02
CA VAL A 49 9.29 16.03 -17.40
C VAL A 49 8.07 15.45 -18.11
N CYS A 50 7.14 16.31 -18.52
CA CYS A 50 6.03 15.92 -19.38
C CYS A 50 6.48 16.03 -20.84
N SER A 51 6.82 14.92 -21.49
CA SER A 51 7.10 14.94 -22.92
C SER A 51 5.80 14.98 -23.74
N ASP A 52 5.65 16.02 -24.58
CA ASP A 52 4.48 16.28 -25.44
C ASP A 52 4.37 15.34 -26.67
N ASN A 53 4.91 14.14 -26.63
CA ASN A 53 4.76 13.18 -27.73
C ASN A 53 3.57 12.24 -27.48
N PRO A 54 2.57 12.24 -28.39
CA PRO A 54 1.38 11.42 -28.24
C PRO A 54 1.66 9.97 -28.70
N ILE A 55 2.20 9.14 -27.82
CA ILE A 55 1.94 7.71 -27.90
C ILE A 55 0.63 7.53 -27.15
N SER A 56 -0.43 7.20 -27.89
CA SER A 56 -1.80 7.09 -27.41
C SER A 56 -1.95 5.98 -26.38
N MET A 57 -1.69 6.32 -25.11
CA MET A 57 -2.21 5.68 -23.94
C MET A 57 -2.89 6.75 -23.07
N PRO A 58 -3.97 6.45 -22.32
CA PRO A 58 -4.70 7.47 -21.58
C PRO A 58 -3.77 8.16 -20.60
N ILE A 59 -3.49 9.44 -20.86
CA ILE A 59 -2.68 10.29 -20.00
C ILE A 59 -3.39 10.42 -18.66
N GLN A 60 -2.98 9.62 -17.69
CA GLN A 60 -3.27 9.99 -16.31
C GLN A 60 -2.44 11.24 -16.01
N LYS A 61 -3.15 12.36 -15.77
CA LYS A 61 -2.56 13.63 -15.35
C LYS A 61 -1.47 13.37 -14.32
N CYS A 62 -0.27 13.93 -14.56
CA CYS A 62 0.80 14.01 -13.58
C CYS A 62 0.28 14.73 -12.34
N THR A 63 -0.36 14.02 -11.43
CA THR A 63 -0.74 14.59 -10.15
C THR A 63 0.49 14.58 -9.27
N ASN A 64 0.93 15.78 -8.86
CA ASN A 64 1.92 15.97 -7.82
C ASN A 64 1.72 14.92 -6.72
N HIS A 65 2.74 14.10 -6.49
CA HIS A 65 2.73 13.11 -5.40
C HIS A 65 2.95 13.80 -4.05
N GLY A 66 2.16 14.86 -3.79
CA GLY A 66 1.99 15.40 -2.45
C GLY A 66 1.45 14.30 -1.54
N LYS A 67 1.90 14.27 -0.29
CA LYS A 67 1.35 13.35 0.71
C LYS A 67 -0.17 13.48 0.69
N ASP A 68 -0.85 12.36 0.45
CA ASP A 68 -2.31 12.32 0.41
C ASP A 68 -2.87 12.36 1.85
N TYR A 69 -3.38 13.53 2.22
CA TYR A 69 -3.94 13.80 3.54
C TYR A 69 -5.47 13.59 3.60
N THR A 70 -6.06 12.99 2.58
CA THR A 70 -7.50 12.72 2.54
C THR A 70 -7.97 12.05 3.82
N LYS A 71 -9.04 12.59 4.38
CA LYS A 71 -9.69 12.08 5.58
C LYS A 71 -11.04 11.48 5.21
N TYR A 72 -11.47 10.54 6.03
CA TYR A 72 -12.72 9.81 5.83
C TYR A 72 -13.49 9.72 7.14
N SER A 73 -14.81 9.74 7.08
CA SER A 73 -15.68 9.33 8.19
C SER A 73 -16.19 7.91 7.96
N LEU A 74 -16.48 7.21 9.05
CA LEU A 74 -17.10 5.88 9.04
C LEU A 74 -18.45 5.98 9.72
N ASN A 75 -19.53 5.64 9.02
CA ASN A 75 -20.92 5.78 9.49
C ASN A 75 -21.24 7.20 10.02
N GLY A 76 -20.68 8.22 9.37
CA GLY A 76 -20.85 9.62 9.77
C GLY A 76 -20.04 10.04 11.00
N VAL A 77 -19.19 9.17 11.57
CA VAL A 77 -18.41 9.43 12.77
C VAL A 77 -16.91 9.49 12.47
N GLY A 78 -16.20 10.39 13.15
CA GLY A 78 -14.74 10.48 13.15
C GLY A 78 -14.15 11.13 11.90
N SER A 79 -12.82 11.29 11.93
CA SER A 79 -12.00 11.83 10.83
C SER A 79 -10.70 11.01 10.75
N TYR A 80 -10.67 10.04 9.85
CA TYR A 80 -9.64 9.03 9.78
C TYR A 80 -8.80 9.18 8.52
N GLY A 81 -7.47 9.11 8.64
CA GLY A 81 -6.60 8.85 7.48
C GLY A 81 -6.75 7.39 7.03
N LYS A 82 -6.27 7.07 5.83
CA LYS A 82 -6.45 5.75 5.17
C LYS A 82 -6.13 4.55 6.05
N GLY A 83 -4.94 4.55 6.70
CA GLY A 83 -4.57 3.45 7.60
C GLY A 83 -5.49 3.34 8.82
N ARG A 84 -5.82 4.47 9.43
CA ARG A 84 -6.71 4.50 10.60
C ARG A 84 -8.13 4.09 10.24
N LEU A 85 -8.61 4.45 9.05
CA LEU A 85 -9.91 4.00 8.55
C LEU A 85 -10.01 2.48 8.50
N ALA A 86 -8.97 1.80 7.97
CA ALA A 86 -8.94 0.35 7.94
C ALA A 86 -9.06 -0.27 9.35
N LEU A 87 -8.35 0.28 10.32
CA LEU A 87 -8.44 -0.16 11.70
C LEU A 87 -9.85 0.04 12.27
N GLU A 88 -10.48 1.20 12.04
CA GLU A 88 -11.81 1.50 12.58
C GLU A 88 -12.91 0.63 11.94
N VAL A 89 -12.84 0.34 10.63
CA VAL A 89 -13.75 -0.59 9.97
C VAL A 89 -13.71 -1.96 10.66
N ILE A 90 -12.50 -2.50 10.89
CA ILE A 90 -12.34 -3.81 11.55
C ILE A 90 -12.75 -3.74 13.03
N ARG A 91 -12.44 -2.65 13.72
CA ARG A 91 -12.83 -2.46 15.13
C ARG A 91 -14.35 -2.47 15.30
N VAL A 92 -15.07 -1.73 14.46
CA VAL A 92 -16.54 -1.69 14.48
C VAL A 92 -17.10 -3.08 14.19
N TYR A 93 -16.53 -3.77 13.19
CA TYR A 93 -16.99 -5.11 12.83
C TYR A 93 -16.82 -6.13 13.96
N VAL A 94 -15.64 -6.20 14.55
CA VAL A 94 -15.34 -7.12 15.67
C VAL A 94 -16.16 -6.77 16.92
N GLY A 95 -16.38 -5.48 17.19
CA GLY A 95 -17.20 -5.03 18.32
C GLY A 95 -18.68 -5.32 18.17
N SER A 96 -19.19 -5.37 16.93
CA SER A 96 -20.61 -5.62 16.64
C SER A 96 -20.94 -7.09 16.39
N ASN A 97 -19.94 -7.92 16.10
CA ASN A 97 -20.12 -9.31 15.72
C ASN A 97 -19.20 -10.23 16.56
N HIS A 98 -19.73 -11.36 16.98
CA HIS A 98 -18.96 -12.36 17.71
C HIS A 98 -18.16 -13.24 16.74
N VAL A 99 -17.07 -12.69 16.19
CA VAL A 99 -16.30 -13.32 15.10
C VAL A 99 -14.99 -13.91 15.63
N ASN A 100 -14.69 -15.13 15.26
CA ASN A 100 -13.43 -15.80 15.57
C ASN A 100 -12.30 -15.32 14.64
N TYR A 101 -11.06 -15.48 15.06
CA TYR A 101 -9.91 -15.00 14.29
C TYR A 101 -9.83 -15.62 12.87
N ASN A 102 -10.11 -16.91 12.74
CA ASN A 102 -10.08 -17.59 11.44
C ASN A 102 -11.14 -17.04 10.47
N GLU A 103 -12.34 -16.73 10.96
CA GLU A 103 -13.40 -16.09 10.16
C GLU A 103 -12.98 -14.70 9.69
N LEU A 104 -12.27 -13.95 10.54
CA LEU A 104 -11.69 -12.66 10.15
C LEU A 104 -10.63 -12.81 9.05
N VAL A 105 -9.78 -13.83 9.13
CA VAL A 105 -8.74 -14.08 8.11
C VAL A 105 -9.36 -14.43 6.76
N GLU A 106 -10.47 -15.15 6.74
CA GLU A 106 -11.20 -15.51 5.51
C GLU A 106 -11.92 -14.31 4.89
N LEU A 107 -12.50 -13.45 5.74
CA LEU A 107 -13.26 -12.27 5.30
C LEU A 107 -12.35 -11.14 4.80
N LEU A 108 -11.21 -10.94 5.46
CA LEU A 108 -10.37 -9.76 5.26
C LEU A 108 -9.34 -9.99 4.14
N PRO A 109 -8.94 -8.93 3.42
CA PRO A 109 -7.86 -9.01 2.45
C PRO A 109 -6.58 -9.58 3.06
N ASN A 110 -5.87 -10.39 2.30
CA ASN A 110 -4.60 -10.99 2.71
C ASN A 110 -3.64 -9.95 3.33
N ARG A 111 -3.06 -10.29 4.47
CA ARG A 111 -2.08 -9.48 5.21
C ARG A 111 -2.65 -8.21 5.88
N LEU A 112 -3.97 -8.03 5.93
CA LEU A 112 -4.57 -6.89 6.62
C LEU A 112 -4.47 -7.02 8.14
N ILE A 113 -4.59 -8.22 8.67
CA ILE A 113 -4.45 -8.53 10.09
C ILE A 113 -3.35 -9.55 10.33
N LYS A 114 -2.74 -9.50 11.52
CA LYS A 114 -1.83 -10.52 12.04
C LYS A 114 -2.00 -10.66 13.54
N THR A 115 -1.74 -11.86 14.06
CA THR A 115 -1.67 -12.04 15.50
C THR A 115 -0.49 -11.27 16.09
N VAL A 116 -0.60 -10.87 17.36
CA VAL A 116 0.49 -10.19 18.07
C VAL A 116 1.76 -11.05 18.07
N ASP A 117 1.62 -12.37 18.22
CA ASP A 117 2.75 -13.30 18.25
C ASP A 117 3.45 -13.40 16.88
N GLU A 118 2.69 -13.38 15.77
CA GLU A 118 3.27 -13.34 14.43
C GLU A 118 4.07 -12.04 14.19
N VAL A 119 3.54 -10.91 14.65
CA VAL A 119 4.25 -9.62 14.51
C VAL A 119 5.51 -9.61 15.37
N ASN A 120 5.47 -10.12 16.59
CA ASN A 120 6.65 -10.22 17.46
C ASN A 120 7.71 -11.15 16.87
N ARG A 121 7.30 -12.30 16.33
CA ARG A 121 8.20 -13.23 15.63
C ARG A 121 8.84 -12.59 14.40
N TRP A 122 8.04 -11.89 13.59
CA TRP A 122 8.56 -11.16 12.44
C TRP A 122 9.59 -10.10 12.85
N LYS A 123 9.34 -9.33 13.89
CA LYS A 123 10.26 -8.32 14.41
C LYS A 123 11.57 -8.90 14.90
N SER A 124 11.57 -10.07 15.53
CA SER A 124 12.78 -10.73 15.98
C SER A 124 13.66 -11.24 14.82
N GLN A 125 13.09 -11.39 13.62
CA GLN A 125 13.76 -11.91 12.43
C GLN A 125 14.18 -10.82 11.43
N THR A 126 13.76 -9.57 11.64
CA THR A 126 14.02 -8.47 10.71
C THR A 126 14.68 -7.29 11.40
N SER A 127 15.56 -6.60 10.67
CA SER A 127 16.11 -5.29 11.07
C SER A 127 15.21 -4.11 10.66
N ASP A 128 14.02 -4.38 10.10
CA ASP A 128 13.10 -3.33 9.66
C ASP A 128 12.47 -2.62 10.86
N THR A 129 12.77 -1.33 10.98
CA THR A 129 12.26 -0.46 12.06
C THR A 129 10.94 0.23 11.73
N HIS A 130 10.40 0.03 10.51
CA HIS A 130 9.17 0.68 10.08
C HIS A 130 7.95 0.13 10.84
N LYS A 131 7.12 1.07 11.31
CA LYS A 131 5.86 0.73 11.99
C LYS A 131 4.83 0.28 10.95
N ARG A 132 4.71 -1.02 10.74
CA ARG A 132 3.79 -1.62 9.76
C ARG A 132 2.42 -1.96 10.34
N TRP A 133 2.26 -1.95 11.67
CA TRP A 133 1.09 -2.42 12.39
C TRP A 133 0.65 -1.39 13.43
N PHE A 134 -0.64 -1.34 13.72
CA PHE A 134 -1.20 -0.55 14.82
C PHE A 134 -1.04 -1.29 16.16
N GLU A 135 0.18 -1.45 16.63
CA GLU A 135 0.54 -2.25 17.81
C GLU A 135 -0.01 -1.71 19.14
N LYS A 136 -0.35 -0.43 19.19
CA LYS A 136 -1.00 0.19 20.35
C LYS A 136 -2.51 -0.04 20.39
N ASP A 137 -3.09 -0.44 19.27
CA ASP A 137 -4.52 -0.65 19.07
C ASP A 137 -4.79 -2.15 18.84
N ILE A 138 -4.45 -2.98 19.83
CA ILE A 138 -4.68 -4.43 19.79
C ILE A 138 -6.19 -4.69 19.83
N LEU A 139 -6.67 -5.51 18.91
CA LEU A 139 -8.03 -6.03 18.88
C LEU A 139 -8.03 -7.48 19.39
N ILE A 140 -9.19 -7.93 19.88
CA ILE A 140 -9.37 -9.28 20.40
C ILE A 140 -10.60 -9.87 19.70
N SER A 141 -10.44 -11.05 19.08
CA SER A 141 -11.55 -11.80 18.49
C SER A 141 -12.37 -12.54 19.55
N ASN A 142 -13.51 -13.08 19.17
CA ASN A 142 -14.40 -13.80 20.10
C ASN A 142 -13.75 -15.01 20.76
N ASP A 143 -12.84 -15.69 20.06
CA ASP A 143 -12.03 -16.82 20.57
C ASP A 143 -10.79 -16.37 21.37
N GLY A 144 -10.68 -15.07 21.71
CA GLY A 144 -9.63 -14.52 22.57
C GLY A 144 -8.29 -14.28 21.89
N VAL A 145 -8.18 -14.44 20.57
CA VAL A 145 -6.95 -14.20 19.82
C VAL A 145 -6.67 -12.70 19.73
N LYS A 146 -5.48 -12.28 20.18
CA LYS A 146 -5.02 -10.90 20.08
C LYS A 146 -4.38 -10.66 18.72
N PHE A 147 -4.84 -9.64 18.01
CA PHE A 147 -4.33 -9.30 16.70
C PHE A 147 -4.23 -7.78 16.48
N VAL A 148 -3.49 -7.40 15.46
CA VAL A 148 -3.27 -6.01 15.04
C VAL A 148 -3.58 -5.85 13.57
N VAL A 149 -3.94 -4.62 13.18
CA VAL A 149 -4.26 -4.24 11.81
C VAL A 149 -3.06 -3.56 11.16
N SER A 150 -2.86 -3.78 9.87
CA SER A 150 -1.82 -3.12 9.09
C SER A 150 -2.05 -1.61 9.02
N SER A 151 -0.98 -0.83 9.17
CA SER A 151 -0.99 0.62 8.96
C SER A 151 -0.64 1.02 7.52
N GLN A 152 -0.29 0.06 6.66
CA GLN A 152 0.25 0.26 5.32
C GLN A 152 -0.88 0.40 4.28
N HIS A 153 -1.60 1.52 4.32
CA HIS A 153 -2.67 1.83 3.37
C HIS A 153 -2.36 3.11 2.59
N GLY A 154 -2.05 2.94 1.32
CA GLY A 154 -1.84 4.03 0.36
C GLY A 154 -3.04 4.19 -0.59
N LYS A 155 -2.88 5.10 -1.56
CA LYS A 155 -3.90 5.37 -2.58
C LYS A 155 -4.27 4.12 -3.40
N GLY A 156 -3.30 3.25 -3.69
CA GLY A 156 -3.49 2.06 -4.52
C GLY A 156 -4.21 0.88 -3.85
N ASN A 157 -4.28 0.83 -2.52
CA ASN A 157 -4.85 -0.32 -1.80
C ASN A 157 -6.03 0.01 -0.87
N ILE A 158 -6.37 1.30 -0.72
CA ILE A 158 -7.51 1.70 0.13
C ILE A 158 -8.85 1.24 -0.45
N GLY A 159 -8.95 1.06 -1.78
CA GLY A 159 -10.15 0.57 -2.44
C GLY A 159 -10.67 -0.74 -1.84
N LYS A 160 -9.78 -1.66 -1.47
CA LYS A 160 -10.16 -2.93 -0.81
C LYS A 160 -10.85 -2.73 0.56
N ILE A 161 -10.52 -1.63 1.25
CA ILE A 161 -11.20 -1.28 2.52
C ILE A 161 -12.58 -0.70 2.25
N PHE A 162 -12.75 0.05 1.17
CA PHE A 162 -14.06 0.55 0.76
C PHE A 162 -14.99 -0.60 0.34
N GLU A 163 -14.49 -1.53 -0.47
CA GLU A 163 -15.22 -2.75 -0.85
C GLU A 163 -15.61 -3.60 0.37
N LEU A 164 -14.70 -3.74 1.34
CA LEU A 164 -14.98 -4.43 2.59
C LEU A 164 -16.07 -3.71 3.40
N ALA A 165 -15.95 -2.40 3.57
CA ALA A 165 -16.93 -1.61 4.31
C ALA A 165 -18.32 -1.69 3.66
N ASP A 166 -18.40 -1.62 2.34
CA ASP A 166 -19.65 -1.77 1.58
C ASP A 166 -20.27 -3.16 1.81
N LYS A 167 -19.47 -4.24 1.71
CA LYS A 167 -19.93 -5.61 2.02
C LYS A 167 -20.47 -5.76 3.45
N LEU A 168 -19.89 -5.00 4.39
CA LEU A 168 -20.32 -4.99 5.80
C LEU A 168 -21.47 -4.01 6.08
N GLY A 169 -21.94 -3.28 5.08
CA GLY A 169 -23.01 -2.29 5.20
C GLY A 169 -22.58 -0.99 5.92
N TYR A 170 -21.29 -0.66 5.89
CA TYR A 170 -20.77 0.56 6.50
C TYR A 170 -20.61 1.68 5.47
N GLU A 171 -21.01 2.88 5.85
CA GLU A 171 -20.87 4.06 5.01
C GLU A 171 -19.52 4.74 5.24
N ILE A 172 -18.74 4.92 4.17
CA ILE A 172 -17.51 5.72 4.20
C ILE A 172 -17.73 6.99 3.37
N LYS A 173 -17.47 8.15 3.97
CA LYS A 173 -17.51 9.46 3.29
C LYS A 173 -16.14 10.14 3.36
N GLU A 174 -15.72 10.69 2.22
CA GLU A 174 -14.56 11.55 2.16
C GLU A 174 -14.87 12.90 2.79
N LEU A 175 -14.01 13.36 3.69
CA LEU A 175 -14.10 14.67 4.33
C LEU A 175 -13.21 15.65 3.56
N LYS A 176 -13.83 16.73 3.10
CA LYS A 176 -13.15 17.86 2.41
C LYS A 176 -12.55 18.84 3.41
#